data_22b9c854ecac900960f7863f04c13758
#
_entry.id   22b9c854ecac900960f7863f04c13758
#
_cell.length_a   1.000
_cell.length_b   1.000
_cell.length_c   1.000
_cell.angle_alpha   90.00
_cell.angle_beta   90.00
_cell.angle_gamma   90.00
#
_symmetry.space_group_name_H-M   'P 1'
#
loop_
_entity.id
_entity.type
_entity.pdbx_description
1 polymer ?
#
loop_
_entity_poly.entity_id
_entity_poly.type
_entity_poly.pdbx_seq_one_letter_code
_entity_poly.pdbx_strand_id
1 'polypeptide(L)'
;MAEVQPPKDEQNLHLSVQGTLAIDLGSTNTVVAFQDGSASPPQLLDLTPISRRQGEVPSLIWSNARANHQPLVGRQVLDSGLSDGTALELHRDFKRWIGVLDKSDLPSHPLSPEQAGEILLHQIWQRLPKSVSVKRLVLTAPVDQALGYRRWLLQACTSLPVEEVALVDEPTAAAMGAGLPAGSKLLVVDLGGG
;
A
#
# COMPACT_ATOMS: atom_id res chain seq x y z
N MET A 1 -4.90 48.84 -36.76
CA MET A 1 -4.70 47.36 -36.87
C MET A 1 -4.34 46.88 -35.49
N ALA A 2 -5.25 46.28 -34.79
CA ALA A 2 -5.05 45.74 -33.48
C ALA A 2 -4.68 44.25 -33.64
N GLU A 3 -3.52 43.86 -33.14
CA GLU A 3 -2.97 42.51 -33.17
C GLU A 3 -3.68 41.71 -32.08
N VAL A 4 -4.52 40.73 -32.50
CA VAL A 4 -5.20 39.81 -31.61
C VAL A 4 -4.19 38.74 -31.20
N GLN A 5 -3.75 38.77 -29.95
CA GLN A 5 -2.99 37.66 -29.37
C GLN A 5 -3.92 36.45 -29.15
N PRO A 6 -3.50 35.23 -29.54
CA PRO A 6 -4.25 34.04 -29.26
C PRO A 6 -4.23 33.69 -27.75
N PRO A 7 -5.28 33.06 -27.21
CA PRO A 7 -5.34 32.71 -25.80
C PRO A 7 -4.28 31.67 -25.45
N LYS A 8 -3.46 31.99 -24.45
CA LYS A 8 -2.55 31.06 -23.79
C LYS A 8 -3.35 30.24 -22.78
N ASP A 9 -4.00 29.20 -23.23
CA ASP A 9 -4.49 28.11 -22.38
C ASP A 9 -4.32 26.78 -23.13
N GLU A 10 -3.08 26.41 -23.40
CA GLU A 10 -2.73 25.00 -23.53
C GLU A 10 -2.72 24.40 -22.12
N GLN A 11 -3.88 24.01 -21.64
CA GLN A 11 -4.01 23.06 -20.56
C GLN A 11 -3.29 21.79 -21.02
N ASN A 12 -2.08 21.56 -20.48
CA ASN A 12 -1.43 20.28 -20.52
C ASN A 12 -2.38 19.25 -19.88
N LEU A 13 -3.24 18.65 -20.67
CA LEU A 13 -3.91 17.41 -20.34
C LEU A 13 -2.80 16.37 -20.17
N HIS A 14 -2.29 16.23 -18.94
CA HIS A 14 -1.51 15.06 -18.57
C HIS A 14 -2.44 13.86 -18.74
N LEU A 15 -2.32 13.19 -19.89
CA LEU A 15 -2.99 11.91 -20.15
C LEU A 15 -2.52 10.94 -19.07
N SER A 16 -3.38 10.66 -18.11
CA SER A 16 -3.09 9.65 -17.09
C SER A 16 -3.12 8.26 -17.74
N VAL A 17 -2.11 7.47 -17.45
CA VAL A 17 -2.01 6.09 -17.91
C VAL A 17 -2.90 5.21 -17.04
N GLN A 18 -3.86 4.54 -17.66
CA GLN A 18 -4.79 3.64 -16.97
C GLN A 18 -4.17 2.26 -16.79
N GLY A 19 -4.36 1.66 -15.63
CA GLY A 19 -3.81 0.33 -15.38
C GLY A 19 -4.19 -0.29 -14.05
N THR A 20 -3.41 -1.27 -13.67
CA THR A 20 -3.55 -2.06 -12.44
C THR A 20 -2.51 -1.63 -11.41
N LEU A 21 -2.97 -1.26 -10.22
CA LEU A 21 -2.12 -1.06 -9.05
C LEU A 21 -2.06 -2.38 -8.27
N ALA A 22 -0.86 -2.82 -7.93
CA ALA A 22 -0.63 -3.96 -7.06
C ALA A 22 -0.01 -3.48 -5.74
N ILE A 23 -0.57 -3.93 -4.62
CA ILE A 23 -0.06 -3.63 -3.28
C ILE A 23 0.13 -4.95 -2.53
N ASP A 24 1.36 -5.20 -2.11
CA ASP A 24 1.70 -6.27 -1.17
C ASP A 24 1.93 -5.64 0.21
N LEU A 25 0.92 -5.73 1.07
CA LEU A 25 0.96 -5.19 2.42
C LEU A 25 1.75 -6.16 3.33
N GLY A 26 3.05 -5.96 3.45
CA GLY A 26 3.91 -6.77 4.33
C GLY A 26 3.95 -6.28 5.77
N SER A 27 4.38 -7.15 6.72
CA SER A 27 4.51 -6.79 8.14
C SER A 27 5.60 -5.72 8.37
N THR A 28 6.69 -5.80 7.62
CA THR A 28 7.83 -4.87 7.73
C THR A 28 7.84 -3.82 6.63
N ASN A 29 7.60 -4.24 5.39
CA ASN A 29 7.57 -3.35 4.22
C ASN A 29 6.36 -3.67 3.35
N THR A 30 5.77 -2.64 2.81
CA THR A 30 4.70 -2.72 1.80
C THR A 30 5.30 -2.42 0.44
N VAL A 31 5.01 -3.28 -0.55
CA VAL A 31 5.49 -3.11 -1.93
C VAL A 31 4.36 -2.62 -2.81
N VAL A 32 4.65 -1.62 -3.64
CA VAL A 32 3.66 -0.98 -4.52
C VAL A 32 4.19 -0.93 -5.95
N ALA A 33 3.45 -1.55 -6.86
CA ALA A 33 3.76 -1.58 -8.28
C ALA A 33 2.55 -1.19 -9.13
N PHE A 34 2.80 -0.63 -10.29
CA PHE A 34 1.78 -0.31 -11.28
C PHE A 34 2.12 -0.92 -12.63
N GLN A 35 1.11 -1.47 -13.28
CA GLN A 35 1.19 -1.95 -14.65
C GLN A 35 0.17 -1.20 -15.50
N ASP A 36 0.62 -0.54 -16.55
CA ASP A 36 -0.27 0.00 -17.57
C ASP A 36 -1.00 -1.13 -18.31
N GLY A 37 -2.04 -0.81 -19.05
CA GLY A 37 -2.82 -1.80 -19.78
C GLY A 37 -2.08 -2.48 -20.94
N SER A 38 -0.77 -2.24 -21.10
CA SER A 38 0.09 -2.79 -22.13
C SER A 38 0.73 -4.12 -21.69
N ALA A 39 1.46 -4.76 -22.59
CA ALA A 39 2.28 -5.93 -22.29
C ALA A 39 3.58 -5.57 -21.53
N SER A 40 3.74 -4.34 -21.09
CA SER A 40 4.89 -3.90 -20.31
C SER A 40 4.94 -4.56 -18.95
N PRO A 41 6.13 -4.84 -18.40
CA PRO A 41 6.25 -5.37 -17.05
C PRO A 41 5.78 -4.34 -16.03
N PRO A 42 5.27 -4.79 -14.84
CA PRO A 42 4.90 -3.89 -13.77
C PRO A 42 6.11 -3.07 -13.29
N GLN A 43 5.88 -1.82 -12.95
CA GLN A 43 6.90 -0.89 -12.48
C GLN A 43 6.65 -0.54 -11.00
N LEU A 44 7.72 -0.57 -10.22
CA LEU A 44 7.68 -0.10 -8.83
C LEU A 44 7.45 1.42 -8.83
N LEU A 45 6.54 1.90 -7.97
CA LEU A 45 6.21 3.32 -7.89
C LEU A 45 7.08 4.05 -6.84
N ASP A 46 7.55 5.25 -7.18
CA ASP A 46 8.09 6.16 -6.17
C ASP A 46 6.93 6.89 -5.47
N LEU A 47 6.84 6.73 -4.16
CA LEU A 47 5.81 7.30 -3.31
C LEU A 47 6.43 8.27 -2.29
N THR A 48 7.40 9.07 -2.73
CA THR A 48 8.01 10.09 -1.88
C THR A 48 6.93 11.00 -1.24
N PRO A 49 7.01 11.30 0.09
CA PRO A 49 8.13 11.04 1.01
C PRO A 49 7.99 9.77 1.86
N ILE A 50 7.05 8.87 1.59
CA ILE A 50 6.80 7.70 2.42
C ILE A 50 7.60 6.45 2.00
N SER A 51 8.03 6.36 0.75
CA SER A 51 8.85 5.26 0.26
C SER A 51 10.32 5.39 0.69
N ARG A 52 10.90 4.29 1.17
CA ARG A 52 12.33 4.18 1.48
C ARG A 52 13.17 4.09 0.20
N ARG A 53 12.67 3.36 -0.76
CA ARG A 53 13.16 3.24 -2.13
C ARG A 53 11.95 3.01 -3.05
N GLN A 54 12.18 3.06 -4.35
CA GLN A 54 11.13 2.87 -5.34
C GLN A 54 10.32 1.59 -5.04
N GLY A 55 9.02 1.73 -4.92
CA GLY A 55 8.06 0.67 -4.64
C GLY A 55 8.05 0.12 -3.22
N GLU A 56 8.92 0.55 -2.33
CA GLU A 56 9.01 0.02 -0.98
C GLU A 56 8.69 1.08 0.08
N VAL A 57 7.60 0.87 0.79
CA VAL A 57 7.16 1.71 1.91
C VAL A 57 7.31 0.91 3.19
N PRO A 58 8.12 1.35 4.17
CA PRO A 58 8.14 0.71 5.49
C PRO A 58 6.75 0.69 6.10
N SER A 59 6.31 -0.46 6.62
CA SER A 59 4.99 -0.63 7.27
C SER A 59 5.02 -0.05 8.69
N LEU A 60 5.33 1.25 8.79
CA LEU A 60 5.47 2.01 10.02
C LEU A 60 4.51 3.19 10.03
N ILE A 61 3.82 3.37 11.15
CA ILE A 61 2.97 4.54 11.41
C ILE A 61 3.38 5.14 12.75
N TRP A 62 3.60 6.43 12.79
CA TRP A 62 3.71 7.18 14.03
C TRP A 62 2.49 8.08 14.16
N SER A 63 1.67 7.83 15.18
CA SER A 63 0.45 8.59 15.44
C SER A 63 0.40 9.08 16.87
N ASN A 64 0.39 10.39 17.04
CA ASN A 64 0.16 11.00 18.33
C ASN A 64 -1.30 11.48 18.41
N ALA A 65 -2.15 10.70 19.04
CA ALA A 65 -3.58 11.02 19.20
C ALA A 65 -3.86 12.34 19.96
N ARG A 66 -2.88 12.85 20.71
CA ARG A 66 -3.00 14.11 21.47
C ARG A 66 -2.58 15.34 20.66
N ALA A 67 -1.80 15.14 19.61
CA ALA A 67 -1.38 16.21 18.71
C ALA A 67 -2.27 16.15 17.47
N ASN A 68 -2.90 17.26 17.13
CA ASN A 68 -3.74 17.41 15.95
C ASN A 68 -2.90 17.37 14.64
N HIS A 69 -1.89 16.51 14.60
CA HIS A 69 -0.96 16.36 13.48
C HIS A 69 -1.31 15.11 12.66
N GLN A 70 -1.10 15.21 11.37
CA GLN A 70 -1.19 14.04 10.49
C GLN A 70 -0.14 13.00 10.90
N PRO A 71 -0.48 11.70 10.86
CA PRO A 71 0.46 10.64 11.19
C PRO A 71 1.64 10.65 10.21
N LEU A 72 2.84 10.36 10.74
CA LEU A 72 3.99 10.06 9.91
C LEU A 72 3.89 8.62 9.42
N VAL A 73 4.29 8.37 8.17
CA VAL A 73 4.15 7.06 7.53
C VAL A 73 5.46 6.65 6.86
N GLY A 74 5.80 5.39 6.99
CA GLY A 74 6.89 4.76 6.27
C GLY A 74 8.24 5.42 6.54
N ARG A 75 8.91 5.88 5.47
CA ARG A 75 10.20 6.56 5.56
C ARG A 75 10.18 7.80 6.46
N GLN A 76 9.06 8.52 6.54
CA GLN A 76 8.97 9.69 7.41
C GLN A 76 9.23 9.34 8.88
N VAL A 77 8.80 8.15 9.33
CA VAL A 77 9.05 7.65 10.69
C VAL A 77 10.54 7.38 10.89
N LEU A 78 11.20 6.78 9.89
CA LEU A 78 12.65 6.52 9.91
C LEU A 78 13.46 7.81 9.95
N ASP A 79 13.15 8.75 9.04
CA ASP A 79 13.86 10.03 8.91
C ASP A 79 13.70 10.92 10.16
N SER A 80 12.64 10.70 10.94
CA SER A 80 12.40 11.40 12.21
C SER A 80 13.05 10.70 13.42
N GLY A 81 13.74 9.57 13.23
CA GLY A 81 14.33 8.80 14.32
C GLY A 81 13.33 8.17 15.28
N LEU A 82 12.09 7.95 14.82
CA LEU A 82 10.96 7.46 15.65
C LEU A 82 10.68 5.97 15.44
N SER A 83 11.55 5.26 14.71
CA SER A 83 11.36 3.84 14.37
C SER A 83 11.78 2.89 15.47
N ASP A 84 12.58 3.36 16.43
CA ASP A 84 13.15 2.54 17.48
C ASP A 84 12.41 2.75 18.80
N GLY A 85 12.33 1.68 19.58
CA GLY A 85 11.75 1.74 20.93
C GLY A 85 10.36 1.13 21.03
N THR A 86 9.76 1.38 22.20
CA THR A 86 8.47 0.81 22.66
C THR A 86 7.41 1.89 22.84
N ALA A 87 7.55 3.03 22.16
CA ALA A 87 6.57 4.10 22.24
C ALA A 87 5.22 3.63 21.70
N LEU A 88 4.15 3.93 22.44
CA LEU A 88 2.80 3.51 22.07
C LEU A 88 2.30 4.20 20.78
N GLU A 89 2.87 5.33 20.45
CA GLU A 89 2.62 6.07 19.21
C GLU A 89 3.18 5.38 17.95
N LEU A 90 4.16 4.48 18.13
CA LEU A 90 4.75 3.72 17.04
C LEU A 90 3.93 2.45 16.77
N HIS A 91 3.29 2.39 15.62
CA HIS A 91 2.59 1.21 15.13
C HIS A 91 3.46 0.50 14.11
N ARG A 92 3.91 -0.68 14.47
CA ARG A 92 4.65 -1.63 13.62
C ARG A 92 4.07 -3.03 13.79
N ASP A 93 4.34 -3.92 12.86
CA ASP A 93 3.86 -5.31 12.88
C ASP A 93 2.33 -5.45 13.00
N PHE A 94 1.59 -4.38 12.72
CA PHE A 94 0.13 -4.32 12.88
C PHE A 94 -0.59 -5.30 11.95
N LYS A 95 0.00 -5.63 10.79
CA LYS A 95 -0.60 -6.59 9.85
C LYS A 95 -0.97 -7.91 10.51
N ARG A 96 -0.12 -8.44 11.38
CA ARG A 96 -0.34 -9.74 12.05
C ARG A 96 -1.57 -9.76 12.96
N TRP A 97 -2.05 -8.60 13.37
CA TRP A 97 -3.18 -8.44 14.30
C TRP A 97 -4.48 -8.03 13.60
N ILE A 98 -4.42 -7.70 12.31
CA ILE A 98 -5.60 -7.31 11.53
C ILE A 98 -6.52 -8.52 11.38
N GLY A 99 -7.78 -8.35 11.80
CA GLY A 99 -8.81 -9.39 11.71
C GLY A 99 -8.69 -10.50 12.74
N VAL A 100 -7.73 -10.42 13.68
CA VAL A 100 -7.62 -11.36 14.81
C VAL A 100 -8.71 -11.04 15.83
N LEU A 101 -9.44 -12.06 16.26
CA LEU A 101 -10.57 -11.90 17.20
C LEU A 101 -10.09 -11.69 18.64
N ASP A 102 -9.09 -12.47 19.07
CA ASP A 102 -8.49 -12.33 20.40
C ASP A 102 -7.27 -11.42 20.30
N LYS A 103 -7.38 -10.27 20.92
CA LYS A 103 -6.35 -9.22 20.96
C LYS A 103 -5.81 -9.01 22.38
N SER A 104 -5.95 -10.02 23.26
CA SER A 104 -5.49 -9.93 24.65
C SER A 104 -4.01 -9.61 24.81
N ASP A 105 -3.19 -10.09 23.87
CA ASP A 105 -1.74 -9.88 23.84
C ASP A 105 -1.31 -8.62 23.06
N LEU A 106 -2.27 -7.89 22.50
CA LEU A 106 -1.96 -6.67 21.74
C LEU A 106 -1.67 -5.52 22.71
N PRO A 107 -0.54 -4.82 22.54
CA PRO A 107 -0.29 -3.59 23.30
C PRO A 107 -1.39 -2.56 23.10
N SER A 108 -1.71 -1.80 24.15
CA SER A 108 -2.72 -0.74 24.08
C SER A 108 -2.17 0.48 23.31
N HIS A 109 -2.20 0.39 21.97
CA HIS A 109 -1.82 1.50 21.09
C HIS A 109 -2.97 2.51 20.89
N PRO A 110 -2.67 3.76 20.51
CA PRO A 110 -3.68 4.77 20.17
C PRO A 110 -4.57 4.38 18.98
N LEU A 111 -4.03 3.63 18.02
CA LEU A 111 -4.75 3.11 16.87
C LEU A 111 -4.89 1.59 16.96
N SER A 112 -6.01 1.07 16.47
CA SER A 112 -6.12 -0.37 16.24
C SER A 112 -5.22 -0.80 15.06
N PRO A 113 -4.89 -2.10 14.94
CA PRO A 113 -4.16 -2.63 13.80
C PRO A 113 -4.84 -2.32 12.46
N GLU A 114 -6.17 -2.40 12.43
CA GLU A 114 -6.98 -2.08 11.27
C GLU A 114 -6.86 -0.61 10.88
N GLN A 115 -6.92 0.31 11.85
CA GLN A 115 -6.76 1.74 11.62
C GLN A 115 -5.35 2.08 11.11
N ALA A 116 -4.31 1.44 11.66
CA ALA A 116 -2.95 1.62 11.18
C ALA A 116 -2.80 1.18 9.72
N GLY A 117 -3.37 0.03 9.37
CA GLY A 117 -3.39 -0.47 8.00
C GLY A 117 -4.16 0.44 7.03
N GLU A 118 -5.32 0.96 7.44
CA GLU A 118 -6.11 1.91 6.66
C GLU A 118 -5.34 3.21 6.40
N ILE A 119 -4.66 3.74 7.41
CA ILE A 119 -3.81 4.93 7.26
C ILE A 119 -2.70 4.67 6.23
N LEU A 120 -2.03 3.51 6.31
CA LEU A 120 -0.97 3.17 5.36
C LEU A 120 -1.51 3.10 3.92
N LEU A 121 -2.60 2.37 3.69
CA LEU A 121 -3.23 2.24 2.37
C LEU A 121 -3.68 3.61 1.82
N HIS A 122 -4.31 4.43 2.66
CA HIS A 122 -4.75 5.76 2.27
C HIS A 122 -3.58 6.69 1.93
N GLN A 123 -2.49 6.63 2.70
CA GLN A 123 -1.30 7.42 2.44
C GLN A 123 -0.56 6.96 1.16
N ILE A 124 -0.55 5.67 0.85
CA ILE A 124 -0.07 5.15 -0.43
C ILE A 124 -0.93 5.73 -1.56
N TRP A 125 -2.25 5.63 -1.45
CA TRP A 125 -3.18 6.12 -2.46
C TRP A 125 -3.02 7.61 -2.75
N GLN A 126 -2.91 8.44 -1.72
CA GLN A 126 -2.75 9.88 -1.87
C GLN A 126 -1.44 10.30 -2.55
N ARG A 127 -0.45 9.43 -2.57
CA ARG A 127 0.87 9.69 -3.16
C ARG A 127 1.11 9.03 -4.51
N LEU A 128 0.08 8.44 -5.07
CA LEU A 128 0.17 7.93 -6.44
C LEU A 128 0.52 9.09 -7.38
N PRO A 129 1.44 8.87 -8.33
CA PRO A 129 1.76 9.88 -9.33
C PRO A 129 0.50 10.31 -10.10
N LYS A 130 0.37 11.60 -10.40
CA LYS A 130 -0.77 12.13 -11.15
C LYS A 130 -0.91 11.55 -12.56
N SER A 131 0.18 10.98 -13.07
CA SER A 131 0.20 10.26 -14.36
C SER A 131 -0.43 8.87 -14.29
N VAL A 132 -0.76 8.37 -13.10
CA VAL A 132 -1.34 7.03 -12.89
C VAL A 132 -2.84 7.15 -12.64
N SER A 133 -3.64 6.39 -13.40
CA SER A 133 -5.08 6.22 -13.21
C SER A 133 -5.37 4.75 -12.92
N VAL A 134 -5.72 4.45 -11.68
CA VAL A 134 -5.95 3.07 -11.23
C VAL A 134 -7.37 2.65 -11.58
N LYS A 135 -7.50 1.67 -12.46
CA LYS A 135 -8.78 1.00 -12.76
C LYS A 135 -8.99 -0.23 -11.89
N ARG A 136 -7.94 -1.01 -11.73
CA ARG A 136 -7.95 -2.25 -10.96
C ARG A 136 -6.94 -2.18 -9.84
N LEU A 137 -7.35 -2.59 -8.64
CA LEU A 137 -6.49 -2.73 -7.48
C LEU A 137 -6.35 -4.21 -7.14
N VAL A 138 -5.12 -4.70 -7.07
CA VAL A 138 -4.78 -6.06 -6.65
C VAL A 138 -4.02 -5.99 -5.34
N LEU A 139 -4.47 -6.74 -4.34
CA LEU A 139 -3.80 -6.82 -3.05
C LEU A 139 -3.49 -8.27 -2.70
N THR A 140 -2.38 -8.48 -2.02
CA THR A 140 -2.04 -9.79 -1.47
C THR A 140 -2.74 -10.00 -0.13
N ALA A 141 -3.03 -11.26 0.19
CA ALA A 141 -3.59 -11.67 1.46
C ALA A 141 -2.96 -12.98 1.94
N PRO A 142 -2.67 -13.12 3.25
CA PRO A 142 -2.15 -14.36 3.81
C PRO A 142 -3.20 -15.48 3.69
N VAL A 143 -2.72 -16.73 3.63
CA VAL A 143 -3.59 -17.92 3.51
C VAL A 143 -4.25 -18.24 4.84
N ASP A 144 -3.51 -18.20 5.94
CA ASP A 144 -3.93 -18.75 7.25
C ASP A 144 -4.87 -17.83 8.04
N GLN A 145 -4.78 -16.52 7.87
CA GLN A 145 -5.63 -15.54 8.56
C GLN A 145 -6.79 -15.04 7.68
N ALA A 146 -7.28 -15.92 6.80
CA ALA A 146 -7.97 -15.54 5.59
C ALA A 146 -9.22 -14.68 5.76
N LEU A 147 -10.16 -15.01 6.66
CA LEU A 147 -11.48 -14.38 6.62
C LEU A 147 -11.52 -12.98 7.23
N GLY A 148 -10.91 -12.77 8.39
CA GLY A 148 -10.89 -11.47 9.08
C GLY A 148 -10.09 -10.44 8.32
N TYR A 149 -8.87 -10.80 7.92
CA TYR A 149 -7.97 -9.95 7.15
C TYR A 149 -8.54 -9.58 5.77
N ARG A 150 -9.04 -10.56 5.01
CA ARG A 150 -9.63 -10.33 3.69
C ARG A 150 -10.85 -9.42 3.75
N ARG A 151 -11.71 -9.61 4.75
CA ARG A 151 -12.89 -8.75 4.95
C ARG A 151 -12.48 -7.31 5.24
N TRP A 152 -11.53 -7.13 6.16
CA TRP A 152 -11.00 -5.82 6.46
C TRP A 152 -10.38 -5.17 5.22
N LEU A 153 -9.54 -5.90 4.47
CA LEU A 153 -8.84 -5.36 3.31
C LEU A 153 -9.81 -4.89 2.22
N LEU A 154 -10.85 -5.68 1.94
CA LEU A 154 -11.92 -5.27 1.02
C LEU A 154 -12.67 -4.03 1.54
N GLN A 155 -12.97 -3.99 2.84
CA GLN A 155 -13.65 -2.85 3.45
C GLN A 155 -12.78 -1.58 3.39
N ALA A 156 -11.49 -1.67 3.68
CA ALA A 156 -10.56 -0.54 3.58
C ALA A 156 -10.47 0.04 2.15
N CYS A 157 -10.75 -0.78 1.14
CA CYS A 157 -10.74 -0.36 -0.26
C CYS A 157 -12.06 0.21 -0.78
N THR A 158 -13.16 0.14 -0.02
CA THR A 158 -14.51 0.56 -0.51
C THR A 158 -14.60 2.04 -0.86
N SER A 159 -13.78 2.88 -0.24
CA SER A 159 -13.74 4.33 -0.50
C SER A 159 -12.82 4.72 -1.66
N LEU A 160 -12.05 3.79 -2.19
CA LEU A 160 -11.10 4.07 -3.27
C LEU A 160 -11.84 4.11 -4.63
N PRO A 161 -11.53 5.08 -5.49
CA PRO A 161 -12.18 5.23 -6.77
C PRO A 161 -11.60 4.25 -7.81
N VAL A 162 -11.85 2.96 -7.64
CA VAL A 162 -11.43 1.87 -8.54
C VAL A 162 -12.63 1.11 -9.07
N GLU A 163 -12.49 0.56 -10.28
CA GLU A 163 -13.55 -0.22 -10.92
C GLU A 163 -13.60 -1.65 -10.36
N GLU A 164 -12.44 -2.20 -9.98
CA GLU A 164 -12.31 -3.58 -9.50
C GLU A 164 -11.26 -3.68 -8.39
N VAL A 165 -11.58 -4.48 -7.36
CA VAL A 165 -10.62 -4.92 -6.33
C VAL A 165 -10.49 -6.43 -6.38
N ALA A 166 -9.27 -6.94 -6.52
CA ALA A 166 -8.97 -8.36 -6.51
C ALA A 166 -7.98 -8.71 -5.39
N LEU A 167 -8.21 -9.85 -4.75
CA LEU A 167 -7.29 -10.40 -3.74
C LEU A 167 -6.58 -11.64 -4.28
N VAL A 168 -5.29 -11.73 -4.06
CA VAL A 168 -4.43 -12.86 -4.43
C VAL A 168 -3.72 -13.37 -3.19
N ASP A 169 -3.61 -14.68 -3.02
CA ASP A 169 -2.83 -15.27 -1.93
C ASP A 169 -1.35 -14.95 -2.08
N GLU A 170 -0.68 -14.59 -1.01
CA GLU A 170 0.75 -14.25 -1.00
C GLU A 170 1.62 -15.30 -1.70
N PRO A 171 1.51 -16.61 -1.40
CA PRO A 171 2.30 -17.63 -2.10
C PRO A 171 1.94 -17.74 -3.59
N THR A 172 0.69 -17.49 -3.96
CA THR A 172 0.27 -17.46 -5.37
C THR A 172 0.89 -16.27 -6.10
N ALA A 173 0.89 -15.09 -5.48
CA ALA A 173 1.51 -13.90 -6.04
C ALA A 173 3.03 -14.08 -6.23
N ALA A 174 3.71 -14.67 -5.24
CA ALA A 174 5.14 -14.99 -5.32
C ALA A 174 5.45 -15.97 -6.45
N ALA A 175 4.64 -17.03 -6.60
CA ALA A 175 4.78 -18.01 -7.66
C ALA A 175 4.60 -17.39 -9.06
N MET A 176 3.60 -16.52 -9.22
CA MET A 176 3.35 -15.78 -10.46
C MET A 176 4.52 -14.83 -10.79
N GLY A 177 5.02 -14.11 -9.78
CA GLY A 177 6.15 -13.20 -9.92
C GLY A 177 7.47 -13.90 -10.30
N ALA A 178 7.63 -15.17 -9.91
CA ALA A 178 8.76 -15.99 -10.30
C ALA A 178 8.73 -16.44 -11.78
N GLY A 179 7.64 -16.18 -12.51
CA GLY A 179 7.51 -16.46 -13.94
C GLY A 179 7.52 -17.95 -14.29
N LEU A 180 7.08 -18.81 -13.39
CA LEU A 180 7.09 -20.25 -13.57
C LEU A 180 5.98 -20.71 -14.51
N PRO A 181 6.21 -21.76 -15.31
CA PRO A 181 5.21 -22.28 -16.25
C PRO A 181 3.92 -22.73 -15.53
N ALA A 182 2.77 -22.56 -16.18
CA ALA A 182 1.51 -23.08 -15.68
C ALA A 182 1.58 -24.61 -15.48
N GLY A 183 1.02 -25.10 -14.37
CA GLY A 183 1.05 -26.52 -14.03
C GLY A 183 2.30 -26.96 -13.24
N SER A 184 3.27 -26.06 -12.98
CA SER A 184 4.40 -26.33 -12.09
C SER A 184 3.92 -26.62 -10.67
N LYS A 185 4.54 -27.62 -10.02
CA LYS A 185 4.38 -27.88 -8.58
C LYS A 185 5.43 -27.08 -7.83
N LEU A 186 5.00 -26.25 -6.92
CA LEU A 186 5.86 -25.32 -6.20
C LEU A 186 5.73 -25.51 -4.70
N LEU A 187 6.84 -25.34 -3.99
CA LEU A 187 6.88 -25.05 -2.57
C LEU A 187 7.31 -23.60 -2.41
N VAL A 188 6.44 -22.77 -1.89
CA VAL A 188 6.77 -21.38 -1.54
C VAL A 188 7.07 -21.35 -0.04
N VAL A 189 8.26 -20.87 0.31
CA VAL A 189 8.67 -20.64 1.69
C VAL A 189 8.88 -19.15 1.84
N ASP A 190 8.05 -18.51 2.66
CA ASP A 190 8.15 -17.09 2.99
C ASP A 190 8.65 -16.93 4.42
N LEU A 191 9.78 -16.25 4.58
CA LEU A 191 10.40 -15.93 5.85
C LEU A 191 10.38 -14.42 6.02
N GLY A 192 9.27 -13.91 6.51
CA GLY A 192 9.02 -12.48 6.71
C GLY A 192 9.46 -11.97 8.09
N GLY A 193 9.26 -10.68 8.33
CA GLY A 193 9.54 -10.00 9.61
C GLY A 193 8.40 -10.07 10.63
N GLY A 194 7.43 -10.96 10.43
CA GLY A 194 6.27 -11.14 11.28
C GLY A 194 6.21 -12.49 11.97
#